data_8070c89ff6269404e1eede0e6a83a2f8
#
_entry.id   8070c89ff6269404e1eede0e6a83a2f8
#
_cell.length_a   1.000
_cell.length_b   1.000
_cell.length_c   1.000
_cell.angle_alpha   90.00
_cell.angle_beta   90.00
_cell.angle_gamma   90.00
#
_symmetry.space_group_name_H-M   'P 1'
#
loop_
_entity.id
_entity.type
_entity.pdbx_description
1 polymer ?
#
loop_
_entity_poly.entity_id
_entity_poly.type
_entity_poly.pdbx_seq_one_letter_code
_entity_poly.pdbx_strand_id
1 'polypeptide(L)'
;MSTSTTNPPAPESATDAPRERDVRRAAIGVGIVLIAQLMLVLDATVVNVALPDIQGDLGFTPAGLSWVLNAYTLAFGGLLLLGGRLGDVLGRLRTFELGLAIFTLASLLGGLATSPTWLIASRTLQGVGAALAAPGVLALVTTSAPDEGARNRGLALFAAVSSAGASLGLLLGGFLTDVLSWHWTLFVNVPIGLVVLVLARRFVVETPRQRSRFDFIGAISATVGAVALVYGSSMRPTPVGRRRRPSARSSSVWPCSLSSSTPSPVSWPHCCRSRSSATVSGQRHSS
;
A
#
# COMPACT_ATOMS: atom_id res chain seq x y z
N MET A 1 -33.23 -52.42 47.37
CA MET A 1 -32.41 -52.70 46.19
C MET A 1 -32.77 -51.63 45.15
N SER A 2 -32.05 -50.50 45.09
CA SER A 2 -32.23 -49.44 44.12
C SER A 2 -31.28 -49.69 42.98
N THR A 3 -31.79 -50.05 41.81
CA THR A 3 -31.03 -50.21 40.57
C THR A 3 -30.81 -48.84 39.99
N SER A 4 -29.57 -48.32 40.13
CA SER A 4 -29.12 -47.11 39.44
C SER A 4 -28.93 -47.42 37.96
N THR A 5 -29.85 -46.95 37.12
CA THR A 5 -29.69 -46.96 35.65
C THR A 5 -28.72 -45.84 35.26
N THR A 6 -27.46 -46.21 35.05
CA THR A 6 -26.47 -45.35 34.40
C THR A 6 -26.85 -45.16 32.93
N ASN A 7 -27.37 -43.98 32.63
CA ASN A 7 -27.61 -43.57 31.25
C ASN A 7 -26.25 -43.48 30.53
N PRO A 8 -26.07 -44.11 29.36
CA PRO A 8 -24.81 -43.98 28.60
C PRO A 8 -24.60 -42.50 28.22
N PRO A 9 -23.34 -42.01 28.24
CA PRO A 9 -23.07 -40.64 27.83
C PRO A 9 -23.56 -40.46 26.38
N ALA A 10 -24.27 -39.36 26.16
CA ALA A 10 -24.68 -38.96 24.83
C ALA A 10 -23.41 -38.91 23.93
N PRO A 11 -23.50 -39.35 22.66
CA PRO A 11 -22.36 -39.26 21.78
C PRO A 11 -21.93 -37.79 21.73
N GLU A 12 -20.69 -37.52 22.14
CA GLU A 12 -20.03 -36.25 21.92
C GLU A 12 -20.26 -35.91 20.45
N SER A 13 -21.00 -34.83 20.20
CA SER A 13 -21.22 -34.29 18.89
C SER A 13 -19.84 -34.13 18.25
N ALA A 14 -19.58 -34.95 17.23
CA ALA A 14 -18.35 -34.84 16.43
C ALA A 14 -18.20 -33.37 16.08
N THR A 15 -17.21 -32.73 16.69
CA THR A 15 -16.81 -31.36 16.43
C THR A 15 -16.55 -31.31 14.93
N ASP A 16 -17.46 -30.63 14.20
CA ASP A 16 -17.41 -30.56 12.74
C ASP A 16 -16.07 -29.93 12.34
N ALA A 17 -15.07 -30.77 12.11
CA ALA A 17 -13.86 -30.34 11.43
C ALA A 17 -14.29 -29.73 10.08
N PRO A 18 -13.83 -28.52 9.74
CA PRO A 18 -14.24 -27.87 8.51
C PRO A 18 -14.03 -28.84 7.35
N ARG A 19 -15.09 -29.09 6.57
CA ARG A 19 -14.97 -30.00 5.44
C ARG A 19 -13.84 -29.52 4.54
N GLU A 20 -13.00 -30.40 4.06
CA GLU A 20 -11.82 -30.07 3.23
C GLU A 20 -12.15 -29.11 2.06
N ARG A 21 -13.40 -29.19 1.57
CA ARG A 21 -13.94 -28.28 0.55
C ARG A 21 -14.07 -26.84 1.04
N ASP A 22 -14.44 -26.64 2.31
CA ASP A 22 -14.65 -25.29 2.89
C ASP A 22 -13.30 -24.62 3.15
N VAL A 23 -12.31 -25.39 3.62
CA VAL A 23 -10.92 -24.91 3.78
C VAL A 23 -10.32 -24.51 2.44
N ARG A 24 -10.50 -25.32 1.41
CA ARG A 24 -10.02 -25.02 0.06
C ARG A 24 -10.70 -23.79 -0.53
N ARG A 25 -12.03 -23.65 -0.33
CA ARG A 25 -12.77 -22.48 -0.78
C ARG A 25 -12.30 -21.20 -0.09
N ALA A 26 -12.07 -21.24 1.21
CA ALA A 26 -11.53 -20.11 1.98
C ALA A 26 -10.13 -19.71 1.48
N ALA A 27 -9.24 -20.68 1.24
CA ALA A 27 -7.91 -20.43 0.72
C ALA A 27 -7.94 -19.76 -0.68
N ILE A 28 -8.82 -20.21 -1.57
CA ILE A 28 -9.03 -19.59 -2.88
C ILE A 28 -9.54 -18.16 -2.70
N GLY A 29 -10.49 -17.92 -1.80
CA GLY A 29 -11.03 -16.59 -1.50
C GLY A 29 -9.94 -15.63 -1.04
N VAL A 30 -9.08 -16.07 -0.11
CA VAL A 30 -7.92 -15.28 0.34
C VAL A 30 -6.98 -14.98 -0.82
N GLY A 31 -6.68 -15.95 -1.68
CA GLY A 31 -5.84 -15.74 -2.87
C GLY A 31 -6.40 -14.68 -3.81
N ILE A 32 -7.71 -14.69 -4.07
CA ILE A 32 -8.40 -13.70 -4.91
C ILE A 32 -8.27 -12.29 -4.32
N VAL A 33 -8.47 -12.16 -3.01
CA VAL A 33 -8.35 -10.88 -2.31
C VAL A 33 -6.90 -10.36 -2.32
N LEU A 34 -5.91 -11.27 -2.23
CA LEU A 34 -4.49 -10.91 -2.35
C LEU A 34 -4.10 -10.47 -3.77
N ILE A 35 -4.74 -11.00 -4.81
CA ILE A 35 -4.56 -10.50 -6.19
C ILE A 35 -5.08 -9.07 -6.31
N ALA A 36 -6.22 -8.74 -5.68
CA ALA A 36 -6.68 -7.35 -5.62
C ALA A 36 -5.69 -6.45 -4.88
N GLN A 37 -5.12 -6.91 -3.76
CA GLN A 37 -4.08 -6.17 -3.05
C GLN A 37 -2.88 -5.90 -3.93
N LEU A 38 -2.40 -6.92 -4.64
CA LEU A 38 -1.30 -6.78 -5.58
C LEU A 38 -1.61 -5.72 -6.65
N MET A 39 -2.81 -5.76 -7.23
CA MET A 39 -3.26 -4.80 -8.24
C MET A 39 -3.25 -3.36 -7.69
N LEU A 40 -3.78 -3.13 -6.49
CA LEU A 40 -3.78 -1.80 -5.87
C LEU A 40 -2.37 -1.26 -5.61
N VAL A 41 -1.44 -2.13 -5.18
CA VAL A 41 -0.04 -1.76 -4.93
C VAL A 41 0.71 -1.53 -6.24
N LEU A 42 0.49 -2.38 -7.24
CA LEU A 42 1.07 -2.20 -8.58
C LEU A 42 0.66 -0.86 -9.18
N ASP A 43 -0.64 -0.53 -9.17
CA ASP A 43 -1.14 0.74 -9.72
C ASP A 43 -0.48 1.96 -9.06
N ALA A 44 -0.33 1.93 -7.74
CA ALA A 44 0.31 3.03 -7.01
C ALA A 44 1.80 3.23 -7.38
N THR A 45 2.49 2.18 -7.84
CA THR A 45 3.92 2.21 -8.14
C THR A 45 4.24 2.31 -9.64
N VAL A 46 3.48 1.64 -10.49
CA VAL A 46 3.66 1.62 -11.95
C VAL A 46 3.58 3.04 -12.54
N VAL A 47 2.62 3.85 -12.09
CA VAL A 47 2.40 5.21 -12.59
C VAL A 47 3.57 6.14 -12.30
N ASN A 48 4.35 5.90 -11.23
CA ASN A 48 5.54 6.72 -10.93
C ASN A 48 6.59 6.65 -12.05
N VAL A 49 6.75 5.48 -12.64
CA VAL A 49 7.71 5.27 -13.74
C VAL A 49 7.20 5.91 -15.03
N ALA A 50 5.90 5.89 -15.26
CA ALA A 50 5.24 6.44 -16.45
C ALA A 50 5.15 7.98 -16.48
N LEU A 51 5.45 8.69 -15.37
CA LEU A 51 5.27 10.13 -15.27
C LEU A 51 5.97 10.94 -16.37
N PRO A 52 7.23 10.65 -16.78
CA PRO A 52 7.88 11.42 -17.84
C PRO A 52 7.15 11.34 -19.19
N ASP A 53 6.66 10.13 -19.55
CA ASP A 53 5.94 9.93 -20.80
C ASP A 53 4.56 10.55 -20.76
N ILE A 54 3.86 10.46 -19.62
CA ILE A 54 2.59 11.15 -19.36
C ILE A 54 2.78 12.67 -19.51
N GLN A 55 3.90 13.22 -19.02
CA GLN A 55 4.21 14.65 -19.15
C GLN A 55 4.37 15.06 -20.62
N GLY A 56 5.13 14.27 -21.37
CA GLY A 56 5.39 14.56 -22.79
C GLY A 56 4.15 14.45 -23.65
N ASP A 57 3.32 13.42 -23.42
CA ASP A 57 2.16 13.10 -24.26
C ASP A 57 0.97 14.02 -23.98
N LEU A 58 0.66 14.29 -22.72
CA LEU A 58 -0.48 15.11 -22.33
C LEU A 58 -0.14 16.59 -22.08
N GLY A 59 1.13 16.98 -22.23
CA GLY A 59 1.55 18.37 -22.07
C GLY A 59 1.44 18.92 -20.63
N PHE A 60 1.67 18.09 -19.63
CA PHE A 60 1.64 18.53 -18.24
C PHE A 60 2.73 19.55 -17.92
N THR A 61 2.38 20.59 -17.17
CA THR A 61 3.40 21.40 -16.49
C THR A 61 4.04 20.59 -15.35
N PRO A 62 5.29 20.87 -14.95
CA PRO A 62 5.95 20.16 -13.82
C PRO A 62 5.13 20.18 -12.52
N ALA A 63 4.45 21.30 -12.23
CA ALA A 63 3.57 21.42 -11.07
C ALA A 63 2.28 20.62 -11.24
N GLY A 64 1.72 20.56 -12.46
CA GLY A 64 0.52 19.79 -12.78
C GLY A 64 0.76 18.29 -12.73
N LEU A 65 1.94 17.83 -13.12
CA LEU A 65 2.28 16.42 -13.15
C LEU A 65 2.23 15.77 -11.76
N SER A 66 2.64 16.48 -10.72
CA SER A 66 2.56 15.98 -9.33
C SER A 66 1.12 15.68 -8.88
N TRP A 67 0.10 16.31 -9.51
CA TRP A 67 -1.29 16.04 -9.21
C TRP A 67 -1.76 14.67 -9.69
N VAL A 68 -1.08 14.04 -10.65
CA VAL A 68 -1.39 12.66 -11.06
C VAL A 68 -1.25 11.68 -9.89
N LEU A 69 -0.23 11.87 -9.04
CA LEU A 69 -0.02 11.07 -7.83
C LEU A 69 -0.81 11.61 -6.63
N ASN A 70 -0.80 12.94 -6.44
CA ASN A 70 -1.41 13.58 -5.30
C ASN A 70 -2.94 13.41 -5.29
N ALA A 71 -3.60 13.48 -6.43
CA ALA A 71 -5.05 13.29 -6.54
C ALA A 71 -5.49 11.89 -6.08
N TYR A 72 -4.75 10.86 -6.49
CA TYR A 72 -4.96 9.49 -6.02
C TYR A 72 -4.73 9.38 -4.51
N THR A 73 -3.57 9.83 -4.04
CA THR A 73 -3.17 9.72 -2.62
C THR A 73 -4.10 10.49 -1.70
N LEU A 74 -4.53 11.68 -2.12
CA LEU A 74 -5.47 12.52 -1.37
C LEU A 74 -6.84 11.87 -1.25
N ALA A 75 -7.38 11.37 -2.37
CA ALA A 75 -8.67 10.67 -2.36
C ALA A 75 -8.59 9.35 -1.57
N PHE A 76 -7.53 8.57 -1.77
CA PHE A 76 -7.30 7.32 -1.05
C PHE A 76 -7.15 7.54 0.45
N GLY A 77 -6.21 8.38 0.89
CA GLY A 77 -5.94 8.63 2.30
C GLY A 77 -7.09 9.33 3.02
N GLY A 78 -7.73 10.29 2.35
CA GLY A 78 -8.87 11.03 2.90
C GLY A 78 -10.11 10.16 3.11
N LEU A 79 -10.37 9.21 2.22
CA LEU A 79 -11.57 8.36 2.27
C LEU A 79 -11.33 6.98 2.91
N LEU A 80 -10.09 6.64 3.28
CA LEU A 80 -9.74 5.32 3.82
C LEU A 80 -10.56 4.95 5.07
N LEU A 81 -10.71 5.89 5.99
CA LEU A 81 -11.50 5.69 7.21
C LEU A 81 -12.99 5.52 6.91
N LEU A 82 -13.51 6.30 5.95
CA LEU A 82 -14.89 6.18 5.50
C LEU A 82 -15.11 4.80 4.83
N GLY A 83 -14.18 4.35 4.00
CA GLY A 83 -14.22 3.03 3.36
C GLY A 83 -14.27 1.90 4.38
N GLY A 84 -13.45 1.96 5.44
CA GLY A 84 -13.50 1.00 6.55
C GLY A 84 -14.85 0.97 7.24
N ARG A 85 -15.41 2.13 7.56
CA ARG A 85 -16.74 2.25 8.18
C ARG A 85 -17.87 1.76 7.27
N LEU A 86 -17.80 2.07 5.98
CA LEU A 86 -18.76 1.56 5.00
C LEU A 86 -18.74 0.02 4.96
N GLY A 87 -17.56 -0.58 5.03
CA GLY A 87 -17.40 -2.03 5.09
C GLY A 87 -18.06 -2.67 6.30
N ASP A 88 -18.04 -2.03 7.45
CA ASP A 88 -18.69 -2.56 8.66
C ASP A 88 -20.24 -2.49 8.55
N VAL A 89 -20.80 -1.48 7.88
CA VAL A 89 -22.27 -1.26 7.76
C VAL A 89 -22.87 -1.98 6.56
N LEU A 90 -22.30 -1.82 5.37
CA LEU A 90 -22.82 -2.40 4.13
C LEU A 90 -22.43 -3.87 3.94
N GLY A 91 -21.36 -4.29 4.62
CA GLY A 91 -20.69 -5.58 4.45
C GLY A 91 -19.33 -5.40 3.77
N ARG A 92 -18.36 -6.15 4.25
CA ARG A 92 -16.96 -6.01 3.82
C ARG A 92 -16.75 -6.43 2.38
N LEU A 93 -17.37 -7.54 1.96
CA LEU A 93 -17.29 -8.01 0.59
C LEU A 93 -17.96 -7.03 -0.38
N ARG A 94 -19.15 -6.54 -0.07
CA ARG A 94 -19.86 -5.59 -0.94
C ARG A 94 -19.11 -4.29 -1.11
N THR A 95 -18.57 -3.74 -0.04
CA THR A 95 -17.78 -2.50 -0.09
C THR A 95 -16.48 -2.71 -0.87
N PHE A 96 -15.82 -3.87 -0.69
CA PHE A 96 -14.68 -4.28 -1.47
C PHE A 96 -15.01 -4.38 -2.97
N GLU A 97 -16.09 -5.06 -3.34
CA GLU A 97 -16.53 -5.20 -4.74
C GLU A 97 -16.86 -3.85 -5.36
N LEU A 98 -17.59 -2.98 -4.63
CA LEU A 98 -17.91 -1.63 -5.10
C LEU A 98 -16.65 -0.80 -5.33
N GLY A 99 -15.72 -0.81 -4.37
CA GLY A 99 -14.44 -0.11 -4.48
C GLY A 99 -13.63 -0.62 -5.67
N LEU A 100 -13.54 -1.94 -5.83
CA LEU A 100 -12.82 -2.56 -6.93
C LEU A 100 -13.47 -2.26 -8.30
N ALA A 101 -14.81 -2.22 -8.38
CA ALA A 101 -15.52 -1.86 -9.60
C ALA A 101 -15.26 -0.39 -9.99
N ILE A 102 -15.32 0.53 -9.02
CA ILE A 102 -14.98 1.95 -9.23
C ILE A 102 -13.53 2.07 -9.68
N PHE A 103 -12.60 1.39 -9.01
CA PHE A 103 -11.18 1.40 -9.36
C PHE A 103 -10.93 0.89 -10.79
N THR A 104 -11.52 -0.25 -11.15
CA THR A 104 -11.38 -0.86 -12.48
C THR A 104 -11.94 0.05 -13.59
N LEU A 105 -13.12 0.64 -13.36
CA LEU A 105 -13.70 1.60 -14.30
C LEU A 105 -12.85 2.86 -14.43
N ALA A 106 -12.37 3.39 -13.31
CA ALA A 106 -11.51 4.57 -13.32
C ALA A 106 -10.15 4.28 -13.99
N SER A 107 -9.62 3.05 -13.87
CA SER A 107 -8.43 2.61 -14.58
C SER A 107 -8.65 2.56 -16.08
N LEU A 108 -9.81 2.07 -16.54
CA LEU A 108 -10.19 2.10 -17.95
C LEU A 108 -10.29 3.54 -18.47
N LEU A 109 -10.97 4.42 -17.72
CA LEU A 109 -11.10 5.84 -18.10
C LEU A 109 -9.73 6.55 -18.10
N GLY A 110 -8.86 6.23 -17.16
CA GLY A 110 -7.51 6.79 -17.09
C GLY A 110 -6.61 6.33 -18.23
N GLY A 111 -6.72 5.06 -18.64
CA GLY A 111 -6.04 4.54 -19.82
C GLY A 111 -6.55 5.13 -21.14
N LEU A 112 -7.73 5.72 -21.16
CA LEU A 112 -8.31 6.45 -22.32
C LEU A 112 -8.10 7.97 -22.22
N ALA A 113 -7.34 8.47 -21.25
CA ALA A 113 -7.19 9.90 -21.02
C ALA A 113 -6.44 10.58 -22.17
N THR A 114 -7.03 11.67 -22.68
CA THR A 114 -6.47 12.50 -23.75
C THR A 114 -6.16 13.92 -23.29
N SER A 115 -6.33 14.20 -22.00
CA SER A 115 -6.03 15.50 -21.41
C SER A 115 -5.59 15.38 -19.94
N PRO A 116 -4.80 16.35 -19.44
CA PRO A 116 -4.35 16.37 -18.04
C PRO A 116 -5.49 16.28 -17.04
N THR A 117 -6.55 17.07 -17.26
CA THR A 117 -7.71 17.12 -16.36
C THR A 117 -8.44 15.77 -16.30
N TRP A 118 -8.57 15.11 -17.43
CA TRP A 118 -9.19 13.78 -17.50
C TRP A 118 -8.38 12.76 -16.69
N LEU A 119 -7.06 12.74 -16.88
CA LEU A 119 -6.20 11.82 -16.14
C LEU A 119 -6.27 12.08 -14.62
N ILE A 120 -6.21 13.33 -14.18
CA ILE A 120 -6.33 13.70 -12.76
C ILE A 120 -7.69 13.26 -12.20
N ALA A 121 -8.79 13.49 -12.95
CA ALA A 121 -10.12 13.05 -12.52
C ALA A 121 -10.23 11.54 -12.38
N SER A 122 -9.69 10.77 -13.32
CA SER A 122 -9.66 9.31 -13.25
C SER A 122 -8.79 8.81 -12.09
N ARG A 123 -7.62 9.44 -11.83
CA ARG A 123 -6.78 9.14 -10.68
C ARG A 123 -7.50 9.43 -9.34
N THR A 124 -8.26 10.52 -9.27
CA THR A 124 -9.09 10.80 -8.08
C THR A 124 -10.12 9.69 -7.87
N LEU A 125 -10.81 9.27 -8.94
CA LEU A 125 -11.81 8.21 -8.87
C LEU A 125 -11.18 6.84 -8.52
N GLN A 126 -9.97 6.53 -9.04
CA GLN A 126 -9.20 5.36 -8.62
C GLN A 126 -8.88 5.40 -7.12
N GLY A 127 -8.47 6.57 -6.60
CA GLY A 127 -8.22 6.76 -5.16
C GLY A 127 -9.46 6.49 -4.31
N VAL A 128 -10.65 6.93 -4.75
CA VAL A 128 -11.94 6.62 -4.11
C VAL A 128 -12.19 5.12 -4.11
N GLY A 129 -12.03 4.46 -5.27
CA GLY A 129 -12.21 3.00 -5.38
C GLY A 129 -11.25 2.23 -4.49
N ALA A 130 -9.98 2.60 -4.48
CA ALA A 130 -8.96 2.00 -3.61
C ALA A 130 -9.28 2.19 -2.12
N ALA A 131 -9.74 3.36 -1.71
CA ALA A 131 -10.12 3.66 -0.32
C ALA A 131 -11.27 2.79 0.18
N LEU A 132 -12.20 2.44 -0.69
CA LEU A 132 -13.30 1.52 -0.38
C LEU A 132 -12.83 0.05 -0.36
N ALA A 133 -11.94 -0.33 -1.27
CA ALA A 133 -11.49 -1.71 -1.39
C ALA A 133 -10.45 -2.11 -0.33
N ALA A 134 -9.45 -1.30 -0.06
CA ALA A 134 -8.28 -1.65 0.75
C ALA A 134 -8.59 -2.10 2.19
N PRO A 135 -9.49 -1.45 2.96
CA PRO A 135 -9.85 -1.95 4.29
C PRO A 135 -10.54 -3.31 4.23
N GLY A 136 -11.33 -3.54 3.16
CA GLY A 136 -11.99 -4.82 2.90
C GLY A 136 -11.00 -5.95 2.67
N VAL A 137 -9.89 -5.69 1.96
CA VAL A 137 -8.85 -6.70 1.72
C VAL A 137 -8.32 -7.28 3.03
N LEU A 138 -7.84 -6.44 3.93
CA LEU A 138 -7.28 -6.89 5.20
C LEU A 138 -8.32 -7.60 6.08
N ALA A 139 -9.54 -7.05 6.09
CA ALA A 139 -10.64 -7.63 6.84
C ALA A 139 -11.05 -9.02 6.29
N LEU A 140 -11.17 -9.18 4.98
CA LEU A 140 -11.53 -10.45 4.35
C LEU A 140 -10.44 -11.52 4.52
N VAL A 141 -9.15 -11.13 4.44
CA VAL A 141 -8.03 -12.05 4.71
C VAL A 141 -8.09 -12.59 6.15
N THR A 142 -8.39 -11.73 7.12
CA THR A 142 -8.42 -12.13 8.54
C THR A 142 -9.67 -12.90 8.93
N THR A 143 -10.82 -12.59 8.36
CA THR A 143 -12.11 -13.21 8.72
C THR A 143 -12.42 -14.47 7.94
N SER A 144 -11.81 -14.68 6.77
CA SER A 144 -11.97 -15.92 5.98
C SER A 144 -11.08 -17.07 6.46
N ALA A 145 -10.17 -16.80 7.40
CA ALA A 145 -9.26 -17.81 7.92
C ALA A 145 -9.99 -18.75 8.90
N PRO A 146 -9.91 -20.08 8.71
CA PRO A 146 -10.59 -21.06 9.57
C PRO A 146 -9.93 -21.20 10.96
N ASP A 147 -8.67 -20.89 11.10
CA ASP A 147 -7.88 -20.98 12.33
C ASP A 147 -6.82 -19.86 12.42
N GLU A 148 -6.19 -19.73 13.60
CA GLU A 148 -5.13 -18.73 13.80
C GLU A 148 -3.90 -18.95 12.91
N GLY A 149 -3.55 -20.20 12.62
CA GLY A 149 -2.43 -20.52 11.73
C GLY A 149 -2.69 -20.05 10.30
N ALA A 150 -3.90 -20.26 9.79
CA ALA A 150 -4.33 -19.78 8.49
C ALA A 150 -4.39 -18.23 8.45
N ARG A 151 -4.87 -17.60 9.53
CA ARG A 151 -4.90 -16.14 9.68
C ARG A 151 -3.48 -15.55 9.62
N ASN A 152 -2.56 -16.10 10.37
CA ASN A 152 -1.17 -15.64 10.40
C ASN A 152 -0.49 -15.81 9.04
N ARG A 153 -0.74 -16.92 8.36
CA ARG A 153 -0.28 -17.15 6.96
C ARG A 153 -0.89 -16.12 5.99
N GLY A 154 -2.19 -15.84 6.12
CA GLY A 154 -2.87 -14.84 5.30
C GLY A 154 -2.28 -13.44 5.49
N LEU A 155 -1.98 -13.04 6.72
CA LEU A 155 -1.33 -11.76 7.03
C LEU A 155 0.11 -11.70 6.51
N ALA A 156 0.87 -12.79 6.65
CA ALA A 156 2.23 -12.88 6.11
C ALA A 156 2.23 -12.77 4.56
N LEU A 157 1.29 -13.44 3.89
CA LEU A 157 1.11 -13.33 2.44
C LEU A 157 0.68 -11.91 2.03
N PHE A 158 -0.21 -11.27 2.79
CA PHE A 158 -0.59 -9.87 2.56
C PHE A 158 0.63 -8.94 2.62
N ALA A 159 1.47 -9.09 3.64
CA ALA A 159 2.70 -8.30 3.77
C ALA A 159 3.69 -8.59 2.63
N ALA A 160 3.88 -9.86 2.28
CA ALA A 160 4.76 -10.28 1.19
C ALA A 160 4.28 -9.73 -0.17
N VAL A 161 2.98 -9.85 -0.47
CA VAL A 161 2.37 -9.33 -1.70
C VAL A 161 2.50 -7.80 -1.76
N SER A 162 2.28 -7.10 -0.65
CA SER A 162 2.41 -5.64 -0.59
C SER A 162 3.86 -5.20 -0.86
N SER A 163 4.84 -5.86 -0.27
CA SER A 163 6.26 -5.54 -0.48
C SER A 163 6.75 -5.92 -1.88
N ALA A 164 6.42 -7.14 -2.33
CA ALA A 164 6.80 -7.60 -3.66
C ALA A 164 6.09 -6.79 -4.76
N GLY A 165 4.83 -6.43 -4.54
CA GLY A 165 4.04 -5.63 -5.47
C GLY A 165 4.67 -4.27 -5.75
N ALA A 166 5.24 -3.62 -4.73
CA ALA A 166 5.93 -2.34 -4.92
C ALA A 166 7.15 -2.48 -5.85
N SER A 167 7.97 -3.52 -5.66
CA SER A 167 9.13 -3.78 -6.51
C SER A 167 8.74 -4.22 -7.92
N LEU A 168 7.76 -5.13 -8.02
CA LEU A 168 7.23 -5.59 -9.30
C LEU A 168 6.57 -4.45 -10.09
N GLY A 169 5.92 -3.52 -9.40
CA GLY A 169 5.29 -2.36 -10.03
C GLY A 169 6.29 -1.46 -10.74
N LEU A 170 7.46 -1.21 -10.14
CA LEU A 170 8.50 -0.43 -10.79
C LEU A 170 9.05 -1.14 -12.05
N LEU A 171 9.27 -2.46 -11.99
CA LEU A 171 9.74 -3.23 -13.14
C LEU A 171 8.69 -3.30 -14.25
N LEU A 172 7.44 -3.62 -13.89
CA LEU A 172 6.34 -3.65 -14.85
C LEU A 172 6.05 -2.28 -15.44
N GLY A 173 6.16 -1.23 -14.64
CA GLY A 173 6.00 0.15 -15.08
C GLY A 173 6.99 0.51 -16.18
N GLY A 174 8.27 0.25 -15.96
CA GLY A 174 9.31 0.46 -16.97
C GLY A 174 9.05 -0.36 -18.23
N PHE A 175 8.81 -1.67 -18.09
CA PHE A 175 8.54 -2.55 -19.23
C PHE A 175 7.32 -2.12 -20.07
N LEU A 176 6.19 -1.83 -19.40
CA LEU A 176 4.96 -1.43 -20.09
C LEU A 176 5.12 -0.08 -20.81
N THR A 177 5.85 0.85 -20.22
CA THR A 177 6.06 2.18 -20.77
C THR A 177 7.02 2.15 -21.96
N ASP A 178 8.12 1.38 -21.86
CA ASP A 178 9.11 1.27 -22.92
C ASP A 178 8.61 0.47 -24.13
N VAL A 179 7.88 -0.65 -23.91
CA VAL A 179 7.49 -1.58 -24.97
C VAL A 179 6.15 -1.21 -25.60
N LEU A 180 5.23 -0.67 -24.82
CA LEU A 180 3.86 -0.37 -25.28
C LEU A 180 3.57 1.14 -25.24
N SER A 181 3.09 1.62 -24.12
CA SER A 181 2.85 3.03 -23.81
C SER A 181 2.41 3.18 -22.35
N TRP A 182 2.49 4.39 -21.79
CA TRP A 182 2.04 4.68 -20.43
C TRP A 182 0.55 4.32 -20.18
N HIS A 183 -0.30 4.33 -21.19
CA HIS A 183 -1.72 3.95 -21.08
C HIS A 183 -1.91 2.53 -20.55
N TRP A 184 -1.01 1.61 -20.91
CA TRP A 184 -1.06 0.23 -20.47
C TRP A 184 -0.79 0.05 -18.98
N THR A 185 -0.14 1.03 -18.35
CA THR A 185 0.05 1.03 -16.89
C THR A 185 -1.29 1.08 -16.14
N LEU A 186 -2.31 1.67 -16.74
CA LEU A 186 -3.67 1.73 -16.23
C LEU A 186 -4.54 0.61 -16.79
N PHE A 187 -4.41 0.28 -18.07
CA PHE A 187 -5.21 -0.79 -18.69
C PHE A 187 -4.96 -2.17 -18.09
N VAL A 188 -3.76 -2.46 -17.58
CA VAL A 188 -3.45 -3.74 -16.95
C VAL A 188 -4.35 -4.05 -15.73
N ASN A 189 -4.86 -3.02 -15.06
CA ASN A 189 -5.78 -3.17 -13.96
C ASN A 189 -7.17 -3.65 -14.38
N VAL A 190 -7.57 -3.41 -15.63
CA VAL A 190 -8.92 -3.72 -16.12
C VAL A 190 -9.18 -5.22 -16.16
N PRO A 191 -8.37 -6.06 -16.85
CA PRO A 191 -8.59 -7.49 -16.89
C PRO A 191 -8.43 -8.11 -15.48
N ILE A 192 -7.47 -7.66 -14.69
CA ILE A 192 -7.26 -8.17 -13.33
C ILE A 192 -8.48 -7.85 -12.46
N GLY A 193 -8.95 -6.60 -12.47
CA GLY A 193 -10.09 -6.17 -11.69
C GLY A 193 -11.39 -6.91 -12.07
N LEU A 194 -11.64 -7.13 -13.36
CA LEU A 194 -12.81 -7.91 -13.82
C LEU A 194 -12.75 -9.36 -13.35
N VAL A 195 -11.60 -10.03 -13.48
CA VAL A 195 -11.41 -11.40 -13.01
C VAL A 195 -11.64 -11.48 -11.50
N VAL A 196 -11.03 -10.56 -10.74
CA VAL A 196 -11.19 -10.54 -9.28
C VAL A 196 -12.65 -10.29 -8.88
N LEU A 197 -13.37 -9.36 -9.54
CA LEU A 197 -14.79 -9.10 -9.27
C LEU A 197 -15.67 -10.33 -9.48
N VAL A 198 -15.45 -11.06 -10.57
CA VAL A 198 -16.21 -12.28 -10.87
C VAL A 198 -15.90 -13.39 -9.85
N LEU A 199 -14.62 -13.59 -9.56
CA LEU A 199 -14.18 -14.64 -8.65
C LEU A 199 -14.54 -14.33 -7.18
N ALA A 200 -14.44 -13.07 -6.76
CA ALA A 200 -14.77 -12.68 -5.39
C ALA A 200 -16.23 -13.03 -5.06
N ARG A 201 -17.17 -12.72 -5.95
CA ARG A 201 -18.60 -13.09 -5.77
C ARG A 201 -18.83 -14.58 -5.61
N ARG A 202 -17.98 -15.41 -6.21
CA ARG A 202 -18.17 -16.86 -6.20
C ARG A 202 -17.47 -17.56 -5.02
N PHE A 203 -16.35 -17.05 -4.57
CA PHE A 203 -15.47 -17.74 -3.61
C PHE A 203 -15.35 -17.06 -2.26
N VAL A 204 -15.57 -15.75 -2.19
CA VAL A 204 -15.49 -15.02 -0.92
C VAL A 204 -16.84 -14.97 -0.25
N VAL A 205 -16.87 -15.33 1.03
CA VAL A 205 -18.09 -15.32 1.83
C VAL A 205 -18.26 -13.95 2.50
N GLU A 206 -19.46 -13.39 2.45
CA GLU A 206 -19.78 -12.13 3.14
C GLU A 206 -19.64 -12.32 4.66
N THR A 207 -18.95 -11.39 5.28
CA THR A 207 -18.79 -11.39 6.74
C THR A 207 -20.06 -10.87 7.42
N PRO A 208 -20.46 -11.40 8.59
CA PRO A 208 -21.61 -10.89 9.34
C PRO A 208 -21.47 -9.39 9.59
N ARG A 209 -22.51 -8.63 9.26
CA ARG A 209 -22.55 -7.19 9.43
C ARG A 209 -22.55 -6.84 10.91
N GLN A 210 -21.69 -5.94 11.30
CA GLN A 210 -21.77 -5.38 12.65
C GLN A 210 -22.85 -4.29 12.66
N ARG A 211 -23.88 -4.47 13.46
CA ARG A 211 -24.92 -3.45 13.73
C ARG A 211 -24.34 -2.35 14.63
N SER A 212 -23.34 -1.62 14.17
CA SER A 212 -22.88 -0.43 14.86
C SER A 212 -23.65 0.79 14.35
N ARG A 213 -23.99 1.72 15.23
CA ARG A 213 -24.54 3.02 14.80
C ARG A 213 -23.51 3.73 13.96
N PHE A 214 -23.88 4.08 12.74
CA PHE A 214 -23.00 4.79 11.83
C PHE A 214 -22.83 6.25 12.33
N ASP A 215 -21.67 6.56 12.83
CA ASP A 215 -21.31 7.93 13.19
C ASP A 215 -20.87 8.69 11.92
N PHE A 216 -21.86 9.21 11.19
CA PHE A 216 -21.63 10.02 9.99
C PHE A 216 -20.78 11.26 10.28
N ILE A 217 -20.98 11.90 11.44
CA ILE A 217 -20.29 13.14 11.81
C ILE A 217 -18.82 12.82 12.04
N GLY A 218 -18.51 11.79 12.82
CA GLY A 218 -17.14 11.33 13.06
C GLY A 218 -16.43 10.90 11.78
N ALA A 219 -17.10 10.16 10.88
CA ALA A 219 -16.52 9.71 9.62
C ALA A 219 -16.23 10.89 8.67
N ILE A 220 -17.15 11.85 8.54
CA ILE A 220 -16.97 13.04 7.69
C ILE A 220 -15.87 13.93 8.27
N SER A 221 -15.89 14.22 9.58
CA SER A 221 -14.89 15.07 10.22
C SER A 221 -13.48 14.48 10.12
N ALA A 222 -13.33 13.17 10.31
CA ALA A 222 -12.07 12.46 10.13
C ALA A 222 -11.58 12.53 8.67
N THR A 223 -12.50 12.35 7.71
CA THR A 223 -12.18 12.47 6.28
C THR A 223 -11.74 13.88 5.92
N VAL A 224 -12.50 14.90 6.33
CA VAL A 224 -12.15 16.31 6.10
C VAL A 224 -10.82 16.67 6.77
N GLY A 225 -10.59 16.21 8.00
CA GLY A 225 -9.32 16.38 8.71
C GLY A 225 -8.14 15.73 7.98
N ALA A 226 -8.29 14.50 7.50
CA ALA A 226 -7.27 13.79 6.73
C ALA A 226 -6.96 14.48 5.39
N VAL A 227 -8.01 14.87 4.65
CA VAL A 227 -7.87 15.63 3.39
C VAL A 227 -7.17 16.96 3.63
N ALA A 228 -7.57 17.72 4.66
CA ALA A 228 -6.95 19.00 4.99
C ALA A 228 -5.47 18.85 5.38
N LEU A 229 -5.13 17.78 6.10
CA LEU A 229 -3.76 17.47 6.52
C LEU A 229 -2.87 17.10 5.32
N VAL A 230 -3.35 16.23 4.43
CA VAL A 230 -2.61 15.84 3.22
C VAL A 230 -2.49 17.03 2.26
N TYR A 231 -3.58 17.77 2.03
CA TYR A 231 -3.55 18.97 1.19
C TYR A 231 -2.61 20.03 1.75
N GLY A 232 -2.68 20.31 3.05
CA GLY A 232 -1.79 21.25 3.72
C GLY A 232 -0.32 20.85 3.69
N SER A 233 -0.02 19.53 3.73
CA SER A 233 1.35 19.03 3.56
C SER A 233 1.87 19.17 2.13
N SER A 234 0.99 18.99 1.14
CA SER A 234 1.31 19.14 -0.30
C SER A 234 1.56 20.58 -0.71
N MET A 235 0.94 21.54 -0.02
CA MET A 235 1.10 22.98 -0.28
C MET A 235 2.27 23.62 0.46
N ARG A 236 2.95 22.91 1.38
CA ARG A 236 4.14 23.45 2.03
C ARG A 236 5.25 23.59 0.99
N PRO A 237 5.75 24.81 0.70
CA PRO A 237 6.95 24.95 -0.10
C PRO A 237 8.05 24.18 0.62
N THR A 238 8.67 23.22 -0.06
CA THR A 238 9.92 22.66 0.42
C THR A 238 10.86 23.85 0.62
N PRO A 239 11.38 24.09 1.83
CA PRO A 239 12.37 25.16 1.98
C PRO A 239 13.54 24.74 1.10
N VAL A 240 13.64 25.38 -0.07
CA VAL A 240 14.80 25.30 -0.94
C VAL A 240 15.98 25.56 -0.04
N GLY A 241 16.83 24.53 0.13
CA GLY A 241 17.85 24.49 1.13
C GLY A 241 18.59 25.80 1.24
N ARG A 242 18.28 26.54 2.31
CA ARG A 242 19.16 27.56 2.80
C ARG A 242 20.44 26.81 3.14
N ARG A 243 21.38 26.77 2.19
CA ARG A 243 22.75 26.32 2.44
C ARG A 243 23.16 27.01 3.74
N ARG A 244 23.06 26.28 4.85
CA ARG A 244 23.75 26.70 6.07
C ARG A 244 25.19 26.81 5.67
N ARG A 245 25.68 28.07 5.47
CA ARG A 245 27.10 28.34 5.46
C ARG A 245 27.63 27.65 6.72
N PRO A 246 28.64 26.78 6.60
CA PRO A 246 29.27 26.24 7.77
C PRO A 246 29.83 27.45 8.53
N SER A 247 29.23 27.78 9.66
CA SER A 247 29.80 28.70 10.60
C SER A 247 31.08 28.04 11.12
N ALA A 248 32.20 28.47 10.57
CA ALA A 248 33.50 28.20 11.20
C ALA A 248 33.46 28.80 12.60
N ARG A 249 33.29 27.95 13.62
CA ARG A 249 33.73 28.11 15.00
C ARG A 249 32.99 27.19 15.94
N SER A 250 33.61 26.11 16.25
CA SER A 250 33.93 25.69 17.63
C SER A 250 34.61 24.33 17.58
N SER A 251 35.93 24.39 17.54
CA SER A 251 36.76 23.26 17.97
C SER A 251 36.60 23.10 19.48
N SER A 252 35.62 22.33 19.92
CA SER A 252 35.62 21.80 21.26
C SER A 252 36.28 20.43 21.22
N VAL A 253 37.57 20.44 21.54
CA VAL A 253 38.37 19.28 21.88
C VAL A 253 37.72 18.62 23.12
N TRP A 254 37.20 17.44 22.97
CA TRP A 254 36.83 16.62 24.10
C TRP A 254 38.09 15.94 24.63
N PRO A 255 38.42 16.08 25.93
CA PRO A 255 39.53 15.34 26.50
C PRO A 255 39.14 13.87 26.66
N CYS A 256 39.91 12.96 26.06
CA CYS A 256 39.89 11.53 26.40
C CYS A 256 40.33 11.36 27.85
N SER A 257 39.39 11.14 28.75
CA SER A 257 39.70 10.62 30.09
C SER A 257 39.89 9.11 29.99
N LEU A 258 41.11 8.68 30.16
CA LEU A 258 41.50 7.29 30.45
C LEU A 258 40.88 6.86 31.79
N SER A 259 39.96 5.93 31.78
CA SER A 259 39.70 5.09 32.94
C SER A 259 39.86 3.63 32.54
N SER A 260 40.91 3.07 33.11
CA SER A 260 41.29 1.66 33.09
C SER A 260 40.24 0.81 33.83
N SER A 261 39.77 -0.26 33.26
CA SER A 261 39.72 -1.58 33.92
C SER A 261 38.98 -2.64 33.07
N THR A 262 39.70 -3.71 32.88
CA THR A 262 39.34 -5.11 32.57
C THR A 262 39.14 -5.52 31.09
N PRO A 263 39.83 -6.59 30.66
CA PRO A 263 39.85 -7.09 29.32
C PRO A 263 38.85 -8.22 29.11
N SER A 264 38.21 -8.22 27.94
CA SER A 264 37.65 -9.44 27.35
C SER A 264 37.82 -9.44 25.82
N PRO A 265 38.13 -10.58 25.19
CA PRO A 265 38.71 -10.61 23.85
C PRO A 265 37.65 -10.91 22.81
N VAL A 266 37.31 -9.95 21.95
CA VAL A 266 36.80 -10.24 20.61
C VAL A 266 37.35 -9.17 19.67
N SER A 267 38.28 -9.58 18.85
CA SER A 267 38.98 -8.77 17.86
C SER A 267 38.15 -8.57 16.60
N TRP A 268 37.89 -7.30 16.26
CA TRP A 268 37.56 -6.89 14.90
C TRP A 268 38.53 -5.79 14.45
N PRO A 269 39.22 -5.92 13.31
CA PRO A 269 40.15 -4.91 12.85
C PRO A 269 39.41 -3.78 12.12
N HIS A 270 39.39 -2.60 12.70
CA HIS A 270 38.98 -1.39 12.01
C HIS A 270 40.18 -0.74 11.32
N CYS A 271 40.19 -0.80 10.01
CA CYS A 271 41.11 -0.07 9.14
C CYS A 271 40.70 1.40 9.09
N CYS A 272 41.38 2.25 9.86
CA CYS A 272 41.38 3.71 9.63
C CYS A 272 42.31 4.00 8.47
N ARG A 273 41.76 4.34 7.30
CA ARG A 273 42.51 4.88 6.17
C ARG A 273 42.42 6.40 6.18
N SER A 274 43.50 7.03 6.66
CA SER A 274 43.74 8.46 6.53
C SER A 274 43.97 8.82 5.05
N ARG A 275 43.21 9.73 4.52
CA ARG A 275 43.46 10.36 3.21
C ARG A 275 44.32 11.56 3.43
N SER A 276 45.58 11.45 3.05
CA SER A 276 46.51 12.57 2.92
C SER A 276 46.16 13.41 1.69
N SER A 277 46.07 14.70 1.92
CA SER A 277 45.95 15.76 0.94
C SER A 277 47.24 15.87 0.11
N ALA A 278 47.15 15.72 -1.20
CA ALA A 278 48.20 16.10 -2.13
C ALA A 278 47.85 17.47 -2.75
N THR A 279 48.63 18.45 -2.37
CA THR A 279 48.69 19.76 -2.98
C THR A 279 49.41 19.65 -4.32
N VAL A 280 48.76 20.01 -5.40
CA VAL A 280 49.46 20.23 -6.70
C VAL A 280 49.53 21.72 -6.93
N SER A 281 50.76 22.22 -6.84
CA SER A 281 51.18 23.56 -7.20
C SER A 281 51.15 23.76 -8.72
N GLY A 282 50.71 24.93 -9.13
CA GLY A 282 50.66 25.34 -10.52
C GLY A 282 52.04 25.59 -11.14
N GLN A 283 52.08 25.41 -12.44
CA GLN A 283 53.12 25.98 -13.26
C GLN A 283 52.50 26.58 -14.53
N ARG A 284 52.66 27.91 -14.64
CA ARG A 284 52.43 28.67 -15.87
C ARG A 284 53.61 28.41 -16.84
N HIS A 285 53.31 28.20 -18.08
CA HIS A 285 54.20 28.58 -19.17
C HIS A 285 53.42 29.20 -20.32
N SER A 286 53.80 30.38 -20.61
CA SER A 286 53.56 31.20 -21.80
C SER A 286 54.30 30.66 -23.03
N SER A 287 53.61 30.55 -24.12
CA SER A 287 54.09 30.98 -25.47
C SER A 287 52.87 30.90 -26.41
#